data_a6e6388dbfc4029d0f7c8b0aa50c7012
#
_entry.id   a6e6388dbfc4029d0f7c8b0aa50c7012
#
_cell.length_a   1.000
_cell.length_b   1.000
_cell.length_c   1.000
_cell.angle_alpha   90.00
_cell.angle_beta   90.00
_cell.angle_gamma   90.00
#
_symmetry.space_group_name_H-M   'P 1'
#
loop_
_entity.id
_entity.type
_entity.pdbx_description
1 polymer ?
#
loop_
_entity_poly.entity_id
_entity_poly.type
_entity_poly.pdbx_seq_one_letter_code
_entity_poly.pdbx_strand_id
1 'polypeptide(L)'
;MAKVKQPLEENGIHRAKMWEIMMYALNNTSTNTYMMVVGYISYFLIGIVGLASVLAGSIVTIMRVWDGVTDPFVGMMVDKTNGKFGKNRPFIVIGQIIMFATTFVMFNFIPKMGTGVRFIAFIIIYMIYIIGYTCQCVVTKSAQTCLTNDPKQRPIFAMCDTVYNIILMN
;
A
#
# COMPACT_ATOMS: atom_id res chain seq x y z
N MET A 1 27.08 -4.70 1.12
CA MET A 1 26.29 -5.47 2.10
C MET A 1 26.37 -4.79 3.47
N ALA A 2 25.46 -3.92 3.78
CA ALA A 2 25.30 -3.46 5.16
C ALA A 2 24.38 -4.46 5.86
N LYS A 3 24.93 -5.55 6.38
CA LYS A 3 24.28 -6.34 7.42
C LYS A 3 24.17 -5.41 8.63
N VAL A 4 23.00 -4.86 8.87
CA VAL A 4 22.67 -4.32 10.19
C VAL A 4 22.70 -5.53 11.14
N LYS A 5 23.87 -5.79 11.73
CA LYS A 5 24.01 -6.71 12.86
C LYS A 5 23.33 -6.04 14.03
N GLN A 6 22.06 -6.33 14.21
CA GLN A 6 21.41 -6.06 15.49
C GLN A 6 21.89 -7.13 16.48
N PRO A 7 22.15 -6.75 17.73
CA PRO A 7 22.62 -7.70 18.74
C PRO A 7 21.57 -8.79 18.91
N LEU A 8 21.96 -10.04 18.65
CA LEU A 8 21.19 -11.22 19.03
C LEU A 8 21.22 -11.26 20.57
N GLU A 9 20.07 -11.12 21.22
CA GLU A 9 19.96 -11.50 22.63
C GLU A 9 20.24 -13.02 22.73
N GLU A 10 20.75 -13.46 23.88
CA GLU A 10 21.25 -14.80 24.16
C GLU A 10 20.35 -15.98 23.73
N ASN A 11 19.09 -15.73 23.35
CA ASN A 11 18.08 -16.72 22.95
C ASN A 11 17.71 -16.67 21.45
N GLY A 12 18.51 -16.02 20.59
CA GLY A 12 18.18 -15.91 19.15
C GLY A 12 16.98 -15.02 18.83
N ILE A 13 16.45 -14.29 19.81
CA ILE A 13 15.35 -13.35 19.66
C ILE A 13 15.91 -12.02 19.16
N HIS A 14 15.37 -11.55 18.03
CA HIS A 14 15.68 -10.26 17.44
C HIS A 14 14.55 -9.28 17.73
N ARG A 15 14.88 -8.16 18.36
CA ARG A 15 13.94 -7.07 18.70
C ARG A 15 14.21 -5.83 17.88
N ALA A 16 13.14 -5.26 17.33
CA ALA A 16 13.19 -3.97 16.65
C ALA A 16 13.38 -2.83 17.67
N LYS A 17 14.16 -1.81 17.29
CA LYS A 17 14.25 -0.57 18.07
C LYS A 17 12.97 0.24 17.92
N MET A 18 12.60 1.03 18.94
CA MET A 18 11.41 1.88 18.90
C MET A 18 11.37 2.79 17.67
N TRP A 19 12.51 3.35 17.27
CA TRP A 19 12.62 4.15 16.05
C TRP A 19 12.21 3.39 14.79
N GLU A 20 12.61 2.13 14.66
CA GLU A 20 12.27 1.26 13.52
C GLU A 20 10.77 0.97 13.51
N ILE A 21 10.18 0.75 14.69
CA ILE A 21 8.73 0.54 14.85
C ILE A 21 7.96 1.80 14.44
N MET A 22 8.41 2.98 14.86
CA MET A 22 7.78 4.25 14.51
C MET A 22 7.84 4.52 13.00
N MET A 23 9.00 4.29 12.36
CA MET A 23 9.15 4.45 10.92
C MET A 23 8.30 3.44 10.13
N TYR A 24 8.20 2.22 10.62
CA TYR A 24 7.31 1.22 10.06
C TYR A 24 5.85 1.67 10.14
N ALA A 25 5.40 2.12 11.31
CA ALA A 25 4.03 2.58 11.53
C ALA A 25 3.69 3.79 10.64
N LEU A 26 4.61 4.75 10.45
CA LEU A 26 4.43 5.87 9.52
C LEU A 26 4.23 5.38 8.07
N ASN A 27 5.03 4.42 7.61
CA ASN A 27 4.85 3.86 6.27
C ASN A 27 3.51 3.15 6.12
N ASN A 28 3.09 2.39 7.12
CA ASN A 28 1.80 1.69 7.10
C ASN A 28 0.62 2.67 7.13
N THR A 29 0.70 3.72 7.93
CA THR A 29 -0.33 4.78 7.97
C THR A 29 -0.43 5.53 6.64
N SER A 30 0.70 5.80 5.96
CA SER A 30 0.68 6.35 4.60
C SER A 30 -0.10 5.44 3.65
N THR A 31 0.13 4.13 3.70
CA THR A 31 -0.60 3.15 2.89
C THR A 31 -2.10 3.15 3.22
N ASN A 32 -2.46 3.22 4.50
CA ASN A 32 -3.86 3.29 4.94
C ASN A 32 -4.55 4.58 4.48
N THR A 33 -3.84 5.71 4.44
CA THR A 33 -4.35 6.98 3.87
C THR A 33 -4.70 6.81 2.39
N TYR A 34 -3.86 6.14 1.61
CA TYR A 34 -4.21 5.81 0.21
C TYR A 34 -5.38 4.85 0.11
N MET A 35 -5.55 3.92 1.05
CA MET A 35 -6.73 3.06 1.10
C MET A 35 -8.03 3.85 1.28
N MET A 36 -8.02 4.96 2.03
CA MET A 36 -9.19 5.86 2.13
C MET A 36 -9.57 6.45 0.78
N VAL A 37 -8.60 6.76 -0.08
CA VAL A 37 -8.87 7.23 -1.45
C VAL A 37 -9.75 6.23 -2.21
N VAL A 38 -9.53 4.93 -2.02
CA VAL A 38 -10.37 3.88 -2.61
C VAL A 38 -11.82 3.98 -2.13
N GLY A 39 -12.05 4.35 -0.87
CA GLY A 39 -13.39 4.59 -0.33
C GLY A 39 -14.14 5.72 -1.05
N TYR A 40 -13.43 6.75 -1.50
CA TYR A 40 -14.03 7.87 -2.24
C TYR A 40 -14.18 7.61 -3.75
N ILE A 41 -13.62 6.53 -4.29
CA ILE A 41 -13.70 6.22 -5.72
C ILE A 41 -15.14 6.07 -6.20
N SER A 42 -16.03 5.49 -5.42
CA SER A 42 -17.45 5.37 -5.77
C SER A 42 -18.10 6.75 -5.96
N TYR A 43 -17.81 7.70 -5.07
CA TYR A 43 -18.30 9.09 -5.21
C TYR A 43 -17.72 9.76 -6.44
N PHE A 44 -16.44 9.54 -6.72
CA PHE A 44 -15.77 10.06 -7.90
C PHE A 44 -16.41 9.53 -9.20
N LEU A 45 -16.68 8.22 -9.26
CA LEU A 45 -17.31 7.58 -10.43
C LEU A 45 -18.72 8.09 -10.68
N ILE A 46 -19.52 8.29 -9.64
CA ILE A 46 -20.89 8.78 -9.77
C ILE A 46 -20.90 10.28 -10.04
N GLY A 47 -20.17 11.07 -9.26
CA GLY A 47 -20.24 12.55 -9.30
C GLY A 47 -19.47 13.18 -10.46
N ILE A 48 -18.31 12.63 -10.83
CA ILE A 48 -17.41 13.23 -11.83
C ILE A 48 -17.45 12.47 -13.15
N VAL A 49 -17.41 11.15 -13.10
CA VAL A 49 -17.45 10.31 -14.32
C VAL A 49 -18.88 10.20 -14.86
N GLY A 50 -19.88 10.38 -13.99
CA GLY A 50 -21.30 10.39 -14.38
C GLY A 50 -21.89 8.97 -14.56
N LEU A 51 -21.35 7.98 -13.88
CA LEU A 51 -21.84 6.60 -13.95
C LEU A 51 -23.04 6.37 -13.02
N ALA A 52 -23.95 5.49 -13.45
CA ALA A 52 -24.99 4.98 -12.57
C ALA A 52 -24.36 4.25 -11.37
N SER A 53 -24.96 4.38 -10.18
CA SER A 53 -24.40 3.82 -8.93
C SER A 53 -24.17 2.31 -9.00
N VAL A 54 -25.02 1.57 -9.71
CA VAL A 54 -24.87 0.12 -9.93
C VAL A 54 -23.59 -0.20 -10.71
N LEU A 55 -23.30 0.57 -11.78
CA LEU A 55 -22.08 0.40 -12.57
C LEU A 55 -20.82 0.76 -11.77
N ALA A 56 -20.88 1.84 -10.99
CA ALA A 56 -19.78 2.24 -10.11
C ALA A 56 -19.46 1.14 -9.08
N GLY A 57 -20.47 0.57 -8.45
CA GLY A 57 -20.32 -0.54 -7.51
C GLY A 57 -19.74 -1.80 -8.17
N SER A 58 -20.20 -2.14 -9.38
CA SER A 58 -19.68 -3.28 -10.14
C SER A 58 -18.21 -3.14 -10.48
N ILE A 59 -17.76 -1.94 -10.88
CA ILE A 59 -16.35 -1.66 -11.18
C ILE A 59 -15.49 -1.83 -9.94
N VAL A 60 -15.91 -1.27 -8.81
CA VAL A 60 -15.18 -1.41 -7.55
C VAL A 60 -15.06 -2.88 -7.15
N THR A 61 -16.12 -3.67 -7.34
CA THR A 61 -16.10 -5.12 -7.05
C THR A 61 -15.14 -5.87 -7.97
N ILE A 62 -15.17 -5.61 -9.28
CA ILE A 62 -14.25 -6.23 -10.25
C ILE A 62 -12.80 -5.88 -9.90
N MET A 63 -12.53 -4.65 -9.49
CA MET A 63 -11.18 -4.23 -9.09
C MET A 63 -10.70 -4.90 -7.80
N ARG A 64 -11.60 -5.31 -6.89
CA ARG A 64 -11.24 -6.16 -5.74
C ARG A 64 -10.81 -7.56 -6.16
N VAL A 65 -11.44 -8.12 -7.19
CA VAL A 65 -11.00 -9.41 -7.77
C VAL A 65 -9.61 -9.25 -8.40
N TRP A 66 -9.37 -8.15 -9.11
CA TRP A 66 -8.05 -7.83 -9.67
C TRP A 66 -6.97 -7.73 -8.58
N ASP A 67 -7.27 -7.09 -7.45
CA ASP A 67 -6.40 -7.01 -6.27
C ASP A 67 -6.02 -8.43 -5.78
N GLY A 68 -7.01 -9.31 -5.61
CA GLY A 68 -6.78 -10.70 -5.21
C GLY A 68 -5.92 -11.52 -6.19
N VAL A 69 -5.93 -11.17 -7.47
CA VAL A 69 -5.04 -11.80 -8.48
C VAL A 69 -3.63 -11.22 -8.42
N THR A 70 -3.49 -9.92 -8.21
CA THR A 70 -2.18 -9.25 -8.18
C THR A 70 -1.38 -9.57 -6.92
N ASP A 71 -2.04 -9.83 -5.78
CA ASP A 71 -1.39 -10.14 -4.49
C ASP A 71 -0.36 -11.27 -4.58
N PRO A 72 -0.68 -12.49 -5.08
CA PRO A 72 0.29 -13.57 -5.17
C PRO A 72 1.41 -13.29 -6.19
N PHE A 73 1.12 -12.56 -7.28
CA PHE A 73 2.14 -12.19 -8.26
C PHE A 73 3.18 -11.24 -7.65
N VAL A 74 2.73 -10.21 -6.97
CA VAL A 74 3.61 -9.26 -6.30
C VAL A 74 4.38 -9.95 -5.16
N GLY A 75 3.72 -10.83 -4.39
CA GLY A 75 4.36 -11.64 -3.37
C GLY A 75 5.54 -12.45 -3.93
N MET A 76 5.34 -13.16 -5.03
CA MET A 76 6.40 -13.91 -5.70
C MET A 76 7.53 -13.01 -6.23
N MET A 77 7.21 -11.83 -6.76
CA MET A 77 8.22 -10.87 -7.23
C MET A 77 9.09 -10.38 -6.06
N VAL A 78 8.46 -10.02 -4.95
CA VAL A 78 9.17 -9.58 -3.74
C VAL A 78 10.04 -10.71 -3.19
N ASP A 79 9.55 -11.96 -3.20
CA ASP A 79 10.29 -13.11 -2.69
C ASP A 79 11.50 -13.48 -3.54
N LYS A 80 11.42 -13.32 -4.84
CA LYS A 80 12.54 -13.58 -5.78
C LYS A 80 13.59 -12.47 -5.82
N THR A 81 13.27 -11.28 -5.28
CA THR A 81 14.17 -10.13 -5.36
C THR A 81 15.18 -10.15 -4.23
N ASN A 82 16.46 -10.35 -4.57
CA ASN A 82 17.60 -10.24 -3.67
C ASN A 82 18.53 -9.09 -4.14
N GLY A 83 18.05 -7.85 -4.01
CA GLY A 83 18.79 -6.66 -4.44
C GLY A 83 19.85 -6.17 -3.44
N LYS A 84 20.79 -5.34 -3.90
CA LYS A 84 21.83 -4.71 -3.05
C LYS A 84 21.26 -3.86 -1.92
N PHE A 85 20.05 -3.31 -2.09
CA PHE A 85 19.36 -2.47 -1.10
C PHE A 85 18.43 -3.25 -0.15
N GLY A 86 18.44 -4.59 -0.23
CA GLY A 86 17.53 -5.46 0.51
C GLY A 86 16.25 -5.76 -0.29
N LYS A 87 15.46 -6.72 0.20
CA LYS A 87 14.28 -7.25 -0.47
C LYS A 87 13.12 -6.24 -0.52
N ASN A 88 12.87 -5.53 0.57
CA ASN A 88 11.64 -4.74 0.77
C ASN A 88 11.76 -3.27 0.34
N ARG A 89 12.93 -2.64 0.53
CA ARG A 89 13.12 -1.20 0.32
C ARG A 89 12.74 -0.69 -1.08
N PRO A 90 13.19 -1.33 -2.18
CA PRO A 90 12.88 -0.84 -3.52
C PRO A 90 11.37 -0.89 -3.81
N PHE A 91 10.68 -1.91 -3.34
CA PHE A 91 9.23 -2.04 -3.56
C PHE A 91 8.41 -1.02 -2.78
N ILE A 92 8.86 -0.62 -1.57
CA ILE A 92 8.23 0.48 -0.82
C ILE A 92 8.28 1.77 -1.63
N VAL A 93 9.48 2.12 -2.16
CA VAL A 93 9.65 3.36 -2.91
C VAL A 93 8.86 3.33 -4.22
N ILE A 94 8.97 2.24 -4.98
CA ILE A 94 8.25 2.07 -6.25
C ILE A 94 6.74 2.10 -6.03
N GLY A 95 6.23 1.34 -5.07
CA GLY A 95 4.80 1.30 -4.74
C GLY A 95 4.27 2.67 -4.33
N GLN A 96 5.03 3.43 -3.51
CA GLN A 96 4.64 4.78 -3.09
C GLN A 96 4.61 5.76 -4.26
N ILE A 97 5.59 5.70 -5.17
CA ILE A 97 5.63 6.54 -6.37
C ILE A 97 4.45 6.22 -7.28
N ILE A 98 4.15 4.93 -7.51
CA ILE A 98 3.02 4.51 -8.32
C ILE A 98 1.71 5.03 -7.73
N MET A 99 1.48 4.84 -6.42
CA MET A 99 0.25 5.31 -5.77
C MET A 99 0.11 6.83 -5.84
N PHE A 100 1.18 7.57 -5.60
CA PHE A 100 1.17 9.03 -5.70
C PHE A 100 0.85 9.50 -7.13
N ALA A 101 1.57 8.97 -8.12
CA ALA A 101 1.41 9.35 -9.52
C ALA A 101 0.00 9.02 -10.05
N THR A 102 -0.50 7.82 -9.77
CA THR A 102 -1.83 7.39 -10.21
C THR A 102 -2.94 8.18 -9.52
N THR A 103 -2.83 8.46 -8.22
CA THR A 103 -3.79 9.30 -7.50
C THR A 103 -3.78 10.72 -8.08
N PHE A 104 -2.61 11.29 -8.30
CA PHE A 104 -2.47 12.63 -8.88
C PHE A 104 -3.12 12.71 -10.26
N VAL A 105 -2.85 11.75 -11.15
CA VAL A 105 -3.43 11.68 -12.49
C VAL A 105 -4.95 11.47 -12.41
N MET A 106 -5.41 10.59 -11.53
CA MET A 106 -6.82 10.27 -11.39
C MET A 106 -7.68 11.50 -11.02
N PHE A 107 -7.23 12.31 -10.08
CA PHE A 107 -8.02 13.46 -9.62
C PHE A 107 -7.81 14.73 -10.44
N ASN A 108 -6.66 14.93 -11.09
CA ASN A 108 -6.36 16.16 -11.84
C ASN A 108 -6.64 16.06 -13.35
N PHE A 109 -6.43 14.90 -13.95
CA PHE A 109 -6.52 14.75 -15.41
C PHE A 109 -7.83 14.11 -15.86
N ILE A 110 -8.34 13.11 -15.16
CA ILE A 110 -9.58 12.43 -15.55
C ILE A 110 -10.77 13.37 -15.64
N PRO A 111 -11.01 14.32 -14.71
CA PRO A 111 -12.13 15.25 -14.80
C PRO A 111 -12.11 16.14 -16.05
N LYS A 112 -10.91 16.41 -16.59
CA LYS A 112 -10.70 17.27 -17.77
C LYS A 112 -10.86 16.55 -19.10
N MET A 113 -10.92 15.21 -19.08
CA MET A 113 -11.09 14.39 -20.28
C MET A 113 -12.54 14.35 -20.77
N GLY A 114 -12.73 14.12 -22.07
CA GLY A 114 -14.06 13.92 -22.67
C GLY A 114 -14.74 12.64 -22.14
N THR A 115 -16.07 12.64 -22.07
CA THR A 115 -16.89 11.62 -21.38
C THR A 115 -16.60 10.18 -21.84
N GLY A 116 -16.31 9.95 -23.12
CA GLY A 116 -16.05 8.59 -23.64
C GLY A 116 -14.68 8.05 -23.25
N VAL A 117 -13.66 8.91 -23.17
CA VAL A 117 -12.29 8.50 -22.83
C VAL A 117 -12.09 8.41 -21.32
N ARG A 118 -12.84 9.22 -20.56
CA ARG A 118 -12.75 9.32 -19.08
C ARG A 118 -12.91 7.98 -18.38
N PHE A 119 -13.87 7.18 -18.83
CA PHE A 119 -14.16 5.86 -18.25
C PHE A 119 -13.01 4.86 -18.45
N ILE A 120 -12.50 4.75 -19.68
CA ILE A 120 -11.42 3.82 -20.00
C ILE A 120 -10.12 4.24 -19.30
N ALA A 121 -9.81 5.54 -19.32
CA ALA A 121 -8.65 6.08 -18.64
C ALA A 121 -8.70 5.81 -17.13
N PHE A 122 -9.89 5.97 -16.51
CA PHE A 122 -10.08 5.66 -15.09
C PHE A 122 -9.75 4.19 -14.78
N ILE A 123 -10.30 3.24 -15.55
CA ILE A 123 -10.06 1.80 -15.32
C ILE A 123 -8.57 1.48 -15.39
N ILE A 124 -7.87 1.97 -16.41
CA ILE A 124 -6.43 1.70 -16.61
C ILE A 124 -5.63 2.27 -15.43
N ILE A 125 -5.87 3.51 -15.06
CA ILE A 125 -5.15 4.17 -13.96
C ILE A 125 -5.44 3.47 -12.62
N TYR A 126 -6.68 3.05 -12.41
CA TYR A 126 -7.07 2.33 -11.19
C TYR A 126 -6.43 0.94 -11.11
N MET A 127 -6.30 0.21 -12.21
CA MET A 127 -5.56 -1.06 -12.25
C MET A 127 -4.08 -0.88 -11.85
N ILE A 128 -3.43 0.19 -12.35
CA ILE A 128 -2.04 0.51 -11.99
C ILE A 128 -1.94 0.92 -10.52
N TYR A 129 -2.92 1.69 -10.01
CA TYR A 129 -3.00 2.07 -8.60
C TYR A 129 -3.05 0.83 -7.69
N ILE A 130 -3.87 -0.17 -8.01
CA ILE A 130 -3.98 -1.42 -7.26
C ILE A 130 -2.64 -2.14 -7.18
N ILE A 131 -1.89 -2.22 -8.28
CA ILE A 131 -0.56 -2.85 -8.28
C ILE A 131 0.38 -2.13 -7.30
N GLY A 132 0.39 -0.80 -7.29
CA GLY A 132 1.17 -0.01 -6.33
C GLY A 132 0.75 -0.27 -4.88
N TYR A 133 -0.55 -0.33 -4.63
CA TYR A 133 -1.13 -0.63 -3.32
C TYR A 133 -0.77 -2.04 -2.83
N THR A 134 -0.91 -3.05 -3.69
CA THR A 134 -0.51 -4.43 -3.41
C THR A 134 0.98 -4.53 -3.06
N CYS A 135 1.85 -3.83 -3.81
CA CYS A 135 3.28 -3.77 -3.49
C CYS A 135 3.51 -3.26 -2.06
N GLN A 136 2.82 -2.21 -1.64
CA GLN A 136 2.95 -1.66 -0.29
C GLN A 136 2.44 -2.64 0.77
N CYS A 137 1.26 -3.24 0.56
CA CYS A 137 0.67 -4.18 1.51
C CYS A 137 1.57 -5.41 1.75
N VAL A 138 2.05 -6.04 0.67
CA VAL A 138 2.90 -7.23 0.74
C VAL A 138 4.22 -6.90 1.44
N VAL A 139 4.86 -5.79 1.05
CA VAL A 139 6.16 -5.41 1.62
C VAL A 139 6.04 -4.96 3.07
N THR A 140 4.98 -4.28 3.46
CA THR A 140 4.74 -3.89 4.85
C THR A 140 4.64 -5.13 5.75
N LYS A 141 3.87 -6.14 5.35
CA LYS A 141 3.78 -7.42 6.09
C LYS A 141 5.12 -8.15 6.16
N SER A 142 5.86 -8.21 5.04
CA SER A 142 7.19 -8.80 4.98
C SER A 142 8.21 -8.03 5.83
N ALA A 143 8.14 -6.70 5.86
CA ALA A 143 9.03 -5.87 6.66
C ALA A 143 8.82 -6.10 8.17
N GLN A 144 7.59 -6.26 8.63
CA GLN A 144 7.29 -6.54 10.03
C GLN A 144 7.95 -7.83 10.51
N THR A 145 7.90 -8.89 9.70
CA THR A 145 8.53 -10.18 10.05
C THR A 145 10.06 -10.12 10.00
N CYS A 146 10.63 -9.22 9.17
CA CYS A 146 12.06 -9.00 9.12
C CYS A 146 12.59 -8.13 10.27
N LEU A 147 11.75 -7.23 10.81
CA LEU A 147 12.14 -6.31 11.89
C LEU A 147 12.17 -6.98 13.25
N THR A 148 11.25 -7.91 13.51
CA THR A 148 11.21 -8.62 14.80
C THR A 148 10.69 -10.04 14.65
N ASN A 149 11.29 -10.96 15.41
CA ASN A 149 10.78 -12.31 15.64
C ASN A 149 10.19 -12.49 17.05
N ASP A 150 10.17 -11.41 17.88
CA ASP A 150 9.60 -11.46 19.23
C ASP A 150 8.07 -11.28 19.17
N PRO A 151 7.28 -12.30 19.57
CA PRO A 151 5.82 -12.19 19.63
C PRO A 151 5.32 -11.05 20.53
N LYS A 152 6.10 -10.67 21.56
CA LYS A 152 5.75 -9.60 22.51
C LYS A 152 5.82 -8.20 21.88
N GLN A 153 6.57 -8.03 20.80
CA GLN A 153 6.65 -6.75 20.10
C GLN A 153 5.52 -6.53 19.09
N ARG A 154 4.85 -7.58 18.62
CA ARG A 154 3.74 -7.45 17.67
C ARG A 154 2.61 -6.53 18.13
N PRO A 155 2.14 -6.59 19.39
CA PRO A 155 1.16 -5.63 19.89
C PRO A 155 1.67 -4.18 19.89
N ILE A 156 2.96 -3.95 20.11
CA ILE A 156 3.55 -2.61 20.11
C ILE A 156 3.50 -2.00 18.69
N PHE A 157 3.77 -2.79 17.64
CA PHE A 157 3.60 -2.36 16.26
C PHE A 157 2.15 -1.95 15.98
N ALA A 158 1.19 -2.75 16.40
CA ALA A 158 -0.23 -2.45 16.23
C ALA A 158 -0.67 -1.20 17.01
N MET A 159 -0.17 -1.00 18.21
CA MET A 159 -0.45 0.20 19.02
C MET A 159 0.10 1.47 18.34
N CYS A 160 1.36 1.45 17.91
CA CYS A 160 1.96 2.59 17.20
C CYS A 160 1.20 2.90 15.90
N ASP A 161 0.85 1.88 15.14
CA ASP A 161 0.08 2.03 13.91
C ASP A 161 -1.30 2.65 14.17
N THR A 162 -2.00 2.17 15.20
CA THR A 162 -3.30 2.73 15.61
C THR A 162 -3.18 4.20 16.03
N VAL A 163 -2.18 4.55 16.83
CA VAL A 163 -1.96 5.94 17.27
C VAL A 163 -1.70 6.86 16.08
N TYR A 164 -0.83 6.47 15.15
CA TYR A 164 -0.56 7.26 13.95
C TYR A 164 -1.81 7.39 13.05
N ASN A 165 -2.57 6.31 12.87
CA ASN A 165 -3.81 6.36 12.11
C ASN A 165 -4.84 7.31 12.75
N ILE A 166 -5.00 7.29 14.08
CA ILE A 166 -5.90 8.22 14.78
C ILE A 166 -5.44 9.68 14.59
N ILE A 167 -4.15 9.97 14.72
CA ILE A 167 -3.62 11.33 14.60
C ILE A 167 -3.77 11.90 13.18
N LEU A 168 -3.58 11.07 12.15
CA LEU A 168 -3.59 11.53 10.76
C LEU A 168 -4.97 11.47 10.09
N MET A 169 -5.92 10.71 10.64
CA MET A 169 -7.25 10.55 10.06
C MET A 169 -8.35 11.34 10.79
N ASN A 170 -8.02 11.99 11.92
CA ASN A 170 -8.87 12.98 12.59
C ASN A 170 -8.41 14.40 12.27
#